data_8214ba04dc2877ba2f43d76d1fde2adb
#
_entry.id   8214ba04dc2877ba2f43d76d1fde2adb
#
_cell.length_a   1.000
_cell.length_b   1.000
_cell.length_c   1.000
_cell.angle_alpha   90.00
_cell.angle_beta   90.00
_cell.angle_gamma   90.00
#
_symmetry.space_group_name_H-M   'P 1'
#
loop_
_entity.id
_entity.type
_entity.pdbx_description
1 polymer ?
#
loop_
_entity_poly.entity_id
_entity_poly.type
_entity_poly.pdbx_seq_one_letter_code
_entity_poly.pdbx_strand_id
1 'polypeptide(L)'
;MSLSPRDPLVLARVVGDVVDPFMRLISLTVNYGQRQVTNGLDLRTSQVLNKPTVEIGGDDLRNFYTLLRDVFRVSCMHNCFGVLVIFPEIFLIIMLWCPDVPSPSNPHLREYLHWLVTDIPATTGTAFGNELVHYENPCPNSGIHRVALMLSRQLRRQTVYAPEWRQRFNTRAFAENNNLGLPVAAVFFNCQRDNGCGGRRT
;
A
#
# COMPACT_ATOMS: atom_id res chain seq x y z
N MET A 1 2.38 -18.29 1.11
CA MET A 1 2.52 -18.70 -0.31
C MET A 1 2.84 -17.47 -1.14
N SER A 2 3.85 -17.53 -2.02
CA SER A 2 4.12 -16.47 -2.99
C SER A 2 2.91 -16.25 -3.90
N LEU A 3 2.79 -15.06 -4.49
CA LEU A 3 1.71 -14.76 -5.42
C LEU A 3 1.77 -15.72 -6.63
N SER A 4 0.61 -16.24 -7.01
CA SER A 4 0.50 -17.09 -8.20
C SER A 4 0.72 -16.25 -9.47
N PRO A 5 1.25 -16.83 -10.56
CA PRO A 5 1.32 -16.14 -11.86
C PRO A 5 -0.04 -15.65 -12.39
N ARG A 6 -1.14 -16.24 -11.90
CA ARG A 6 -2.52 -15.83 -12.21
C ARG A 6 -3.10 -14.79 -11.23
N ASP A 7 -2.31 -14.32 -10.27
CA ASP A 7 -2.76 -13.31 -9.33
C ASP A 7 -3.06 -12.00 -10.08
N PRO A 8 -4.17 -11.32 -9.80
CA PRO A 8 -4.52 -10.08 -10.45
C PRO A 8 -3.44 -8.99 -10.35
N LEU A 9 -2.69 -8.91 -9.25
CA LEU A 9 -1.58 -7.97 -9.09
C LEU A 9 -0.42 -8.25 -10.05
N VAL A 10 -0.17 -9.53 -10.37
CA VAL A 10 0.85 -9.95 -11.33
C VAL A 10 0.35 -9.70 -12.76
N LEU A 11 -0.88 -10.09 -13.06
CA LEU A 11 -1.48 -9.88 -14.38
C LEU A 11 -1.57 -8.39 -14.75
N ALA A 12 -1.89 -7.53 -13.78
CA ALA A 12 -1.91 -6.10 -13.96
C ALA A 12 -0.52 -5.44 -13.89
N ARG A 13 0.56 -6.23 -13.76
CA ARG A 13 1.94 -5.74 -13.63
C ARG A 13 2.17 -4.76 -12.46
N VAL A 14 1.32 -4.75 -11.46
CA VAL A 14 1.57 -4.03 -10.19
C VAL A 14 2.80 -4.65 -9.53
N VAL A 15 2.81 -6.00 -9.47
CA VAL A 15 4.01 -6.78 -9.17
C VAL A 15 4.82 -6.93 -10.45
N GLY A 16 6.06 -6.52 -10.41
CA GLY A 16 7.00 -6.47 -11.53
C GLY A 16 7.36 -5.04 -11.92
N ASP A 17 6.39 -4.20 -12.26
CA ASP A 17 6.65 -2.81 -12.65
C ASP A 17 7.11 -1.95 -11.45
N VAL A 18 6.48 -2.12 -10.27
CA VAL A 18 6.69 -1.26 -9.11
C VAL A 18 7.22 -2.02 -7.90
N VAL A 19 6.62 -3.16 -7.57
CA VAL A 19 7.01 -3.96 -6.40
C VAL A 19 7.48 -5.35 -6.82
N ASP A 20 8.35 -5.94 -6.00
CA ASP A 20 8.80 -7.30 -6.21
C ASP A 20 7.77 -8.31 -5.70
N PRO A 21 7.83 -9.58 -6.15
CA PRO A 21 6.95 -10.62 -5.67
C PRO A 21 7.00 -10.74 -4.13
N PHE A 22 5.86 -10.80 -3.49
CA PHE A 22 5.73 -10.87 -2.04
C PHE A 22 4.72 -11.91 -1.59
N MET A 23 4.66 -12.16 -0.30
CA MET A 23 3.62 -13.01 0.31
C MET A 23 2.56 -12.14 0.98
N ARG A 24 1.27 -12.41 0.71
CA ARG A 24 0.19 -11.80 1.48
C ARG A 24 0.17 -12.39 2.88
N LEU A 25 0.45 -11.56 3.87
CA LEU A 25 0.51 -11.96 5.27
C LEU A 25 -0.64 -11.39 6.10
N ILE A 26 -1.25 -10.30 5.63
CA ILE A 26 -2.29 -9.55 6.34
C ILE A 26 -3.45 -9.29 5.38
N SER A 27 -4.68 -9.33 5.90
CA SER A 27 -5.84 -8.87 5.14
C SER A 27 -5.87 -7.35 5.09
N LEU A 28 -6.22 -6.83 3.93
CA LEU A 28 -6.31 -5.40 3.66
C LEU A 28 -7.65 -5.12 3.01
N THR A 29 -8.50 -4.39 3.71
CA THR A 29 -9.80 -3.94 3.21
C THR A 29 -9.76 -2.44 2.97
N VAL A 30 -10.08 -2.03 1.76
CA VAL A 30 -10.08 -0.63 1.33
C VAL A 30 -11.46 -0.28 0.83
N ASN A 31 -12.07 0.78 1.38
CA ASN A 31 -13.41 1.20 1.02
C ASN A 31 -13.42 2.68 0.59
N TYR A 32 -13.99 2.96 -0.57
CA TYR A 32 -14.39 4.30 -0.97
C TYR A 32 -15.88 4.48 -0.72
N GLY A 33 -16.25 5.15 0.37
CA GLY A 33 -17.62 5.19 0.87
C GLY A 33 -18.12 3.78 1.20
N GLN A 34 -19.19 3.36 0.53
CA GLN A 34 -19.78 2.01 0.70
C GLN A 34 -19.19 0.95 -0.24
N ARG A 35 -18.25 1.33 -1.09
CA ARG A 35 -17.71 0.44 -2.12
C ARG A 35 -16.36 -0.12 -1.71
N GLN A 36 -16.31 -1.43 -1.51
CA GLN A 36 -15.07 -2.14 -1.26
C GLN A 36 -14.26 -2.26 -2.55
N VAL A 37 -12.96 -1.94 -2.45
CA VAL A 37 -12.00 -2.12 -3.55
C VAL A 37 -11.60 -3.57 -3.66
N THR A 38 -11.80 -4.13 -4.83
CA THR A 38 -11.28 -5.45 -5.22
C THR A 38 -10.28 -5.27 -6.36
N ASN A 39 -9.33 -6.20 -6.49
CA ASN A 39 -8.30 -6.12 -7.53
C ASN A 39 -8.91 -6.02 -8.94
N GLY A 40 -8.54 -4.96 -9.65
CA GLY A 40 -9.04 -4.68 -11.00
C GLY A 40 -10.41 -4.01 -11.05
N LEU A 41 -10.97 -3.57 -9.91
CA LEU A 41 -12.23 -2.82 -9.88
C LEU A 41 -12.09 -1.51 -10.67
N ASP A 42 -13.07 -1.21 -11.52
CA ASP A 42 -13.13 0.08 -12.21
C ASP A 42 -13.84 1.13 -11.34
N LEU A 43 -13.14 2.23 -11.08
CA LEU A 43 -13.66 3.39 -10.36
C LEU A 43 -13.55 4.66 -11.22
N ARG A 44 -14.48 5.59 -11.01
CA ARG A 44 -14.47 6.93 -11.60
C ARG A 44 -13.79 7.91 -10.65
N THR A 45 -13.27 9.02 -11.19
CA THR A 45 -12.66 10.09 -10.39
C THR A 45 -13.59 10.61 -9.31
N SER A 46 -14.88 10.73 -9.59
CA SER A 46 -15.92 11.15 -8.63
C SER A 46 -16.09 10.19 -7.44
N GLN A 47 -15.78 8.92 -7.62
CA GLN A 47 -15.91 7.90 -6.58
C GLN A 47 -14.71 7.86 -5.63
N VAL A 48 -13.59 8.43 -6.05
CA VAL A 48 -12.32 8.44 -5.29
C VAL A 48 -11.91 9.84 -4.84
N LEU A 49 -12.84 10.80 -4.80
CA LEU A 49 -12.58 12.18 -4.37
C LEU A 49 -12.08 12.25 -2.92
N ASN A 50 -12.67 11.48 -2.04
CA ASN A 50 -12.30 11.44 -0.64
C ASN A 50 -11.35 10.28 -0.38
N LYS A 51 -10.51 10.44 0.63
CA LYS A 51 -9.60 9.37 1.05
C LYS A 51 -10.37 8.11 1.45
N PRO A 52 -9.85 6.92 1.11
CA PRO A 52 -10.51 5.68 1.47
C PRO A 52 -10.41 5.40 2.97
N THR A 53 -11.39 4.66 3.48
CA THR A 53 -11.25 3.98 4.77
C THR A 53 -10.46 2.71 4.54
N VAL A 54 -9.43 2.51 5.37
CA VAL A 54 -8.56 1.33 5.28
C VAL A 54 -8.59 0.60 6.61
N GLU A 55 -8.97 -0.66 6.54
CA GLU A 55 -8.99 -1.59 7.67
C GLU A 55 -7.91 -2.64 7.46
N ILE A 56 -7.10 -2.81 8.49
CA ILE A 56 -5.96 -3.72 8.49
C ILE A 56 -6.20 -4.78 9.54
N GLY A 57 -6.12 -6.03 9.14
CA GLY A 57 -6.29 -7.16 10.06
C GLY A 57 -7.35 -8.12 9.58
N GLY A 58 -7.73 -9.04 10.44
CA GLY A 58 -8.58 -10.18 10.26
C GLY A 58 -8.10 -11.27 11.19
N ASP A 59 -8.69 -12.45 11.11
CA ASP A 59 -8.30 -13.62 11.91
C ASP A 59 -6.84 -14.04 11.70
N ASP A 60 -6.22 -13.57 10.61
CA ASP A 60 -4.85 -13.88 10.21
C ASP A 60 -3.76 -13.17 11.05
N LEU A 61 -4.12 -12.16 11.83
CA LEU A 61 -3.15 -11.51 12.72
C LEU A 61 -2.54 -12.48 13.74
N ARG A 62 -3.30 -13.50 14.17
CA ARG A 62 -2.77 -14.57 15.03
C ARG A 62 -1.64 -15.34 14.33
N ASN A 63 -1.79 -15.62 13.04
CA ASN A 63 -0.79 -16.30 12.24
C ASN A 63 0.44 -15.42 12.00
N PHE A 64 0.24 -14.12 11.84
CA PHE A 64 1.33 -13.16 11.69
C PHE A 64 2.17 -13.03 12.98
N TYR A 65 1.53 -12.96 14.14
CA TYR A 65 2.20 -13.00 15.44
C TYR A 65 2.92 -14.33 15.67
N THR A 66 2.36 -15.44 15.23
CA THR A 66 2.98 -16.77 15.34
C THR A 66 4.23 -16.88 14.46
N LEU A 67 4.18 -16.42 13.23
CA LEU A 67 5.32 -16.37 12.30
C LEU A 67 6.45 -15.49 12.83
N LEU A 68 6.14 -14.33 13.41
CA LEU A 68 7.13 -13.46 14.05
C LEU A 68 7.77 -14.13 15.27
N ARG A 69 6.96 -14.80 16.10
CA ARG A 69 7.47 -15.55 17.25
C ARG A 69 8.51 -16.60 16.86
N ASP A 70 8.28 -17.30 15.77
CA ASP A 70 9.15 -18.36 15.29
C ASP A 70 10.43 -17.79 14.66
N VAL A 71 10.37 -16.67 13.96
CA VAL A 71 11.54 -15.97 13.41
C VAL A 71 12.45 -15.42 14.53
N PHE A 72 11.86 -14.88 15.61
CA PHE A 72 12.65 -14.39 16.76
C PHE A 72 13.14 -15.50 17.68
N ARG A 73 12.49 -16.68 17.70
CA ARG A 73 12.92 -17.82 18.50
C ARG A 73 14.24 -18.43 18.03
N VAL A 74 14.54 -18.32 16.74
CA VAL A 74 15.81 -18.82 16.16
C VAL A 74 17.01 -17.93 16.54
N SER A 75 16.79 -16.67 16.88
CA SER A 75 17.86 -15.72 17.21
C SER A 75 18.21 -15.65 18.72
N CYS A 76 17.47 -16.32 19.59
CA CYS A 76 17.64 -16.20 21.05
C CYS A 76 17.88 -17.55 21.75
N MET A 77 18.72 -18.40 21.20
CA MET A 77 19.18 -19.63 21.86
C MET A 77 20.49 -19.44 22.58
N HIS A 78 20.63 -18.48 23.47
CA HIS A 78 21.64 -18.53 24.55
C HIS A 78 21.16 -17.68 25.73
N ASN A 79 20.82 -18.42 26.81
CA ASN A 79 20.68 -17.95 28.19
C ASN A 79 19.88 -16.67 28.48
N CYS A 80 18.63 -16.81 28.91
CA CYS A 80 18.09 -15.89 29.90
C CYS A 80 16.86 -16.47 30.62
N PHE A 81 16.96 -16.62 31.91
CA PHE A 81 15.88 -16.74 32.87
C PHE A 81 15.07 -15.43 32.86
N GLY A 82 13.77 -15.52 32.66
CA GLY A 82 12.85 -14.39 32.74
C GLY A 82 12.57 -13.71 31.40
N VAL A 83 11.85 -14.39 30.50
CA VAL A 83 11.38 -13.79 29.25
C VAL A 83 10.15 -12.93 29.57
N LEU A 84 10.37 -11.63 29.77
CA LEU A 84 9.33 -10.65 29.50
C LEU A 84 9.08 -10.70 28.00
N VAL A 85 8.02 -11.37 27.56
CA VAL A 85 7.62 -11.36 26.14
C VAL A 85 7.04 -9.98 25.87
N ILE A 86 7.91 -9.02 25.59
CA ILE A 86 7.52 -7.75 25.00
C ILE A 86 7.13 -8.12 23.56
N PHE A 87 5.85 -8.19 23.30
CA PHE A 87 5.36 -8.28 21.93
C PHE A 87 5.85 -7.00 21.21
N PRO A 88 6.72 -7.08 20.20
CA PRO A 88 7.13 -5.89 19.50
C PRO A 88 5.88 -5.26 18.89
N GLU A 89 5.60 -4.02 19.22
CA GLU A 89 4.53 -3.27 18.55
C GLU A 89 4.83 -3.27 17.06
N ILE A 90 3.91 -3.83 16.27
CA ILE A 90 4.05 -3.89 14.82
C ILE A 90 3.45 -2.62 14.26
N PHE A 91 4.26 -1.83 13.59
CA PHE A 91 3.82 -0.69 12.84
C PHE A 91 3.77 -1.01 11.35
N LEU A 92 2.85 -0.37 10.68
CA LEU A 92 2.60 -0.55 9.27
C LEU A 92 2.65 0.80 8.56
N ILE A 93 2.98 0.75 7.28
CA ILE A 93 2.99 1.89 6.38
C ILE A 93 2.13 1.61 5.17
N ILE A 94 1.30 2.56 4.81
CA ILE A 94 0.45 2.49 3.62
C ILE A 94 0.92 3.52 2.60
N MET A 95 1.01 3.07 1.35
CA MET A 95 1.31 3.90 0.19
C MET A 95 0.25 3.68 -0.90
N LEU A 96 -0.36 4.77 -1.36
CA LEU A 96 -1.23 4.77 -2.54
C LEU A 96 -0.51 5.48 -3.68
N TRP A 97 -0.32 4.80 -4.79
CA TRP A 97 0.45 5.32 -5.93
C TRP A 97 -0.12 4.88 -7.28
N CYS A 98 0.25 5.62 -8.33
CA CYS A 98 -0.14 5.37 -9.70
C CYS A 98 1.10 5.25 -10.62
N PRO A 99 1.29 4.13 -11.33
CA PRO A 99 2.43 3.95 -12.24
C PRO A 99 2.19 4.56 -13.64
N ASP A 100 0.97 5.00 -13.93
CA ASP A 100 0.53 5.32 -15.29
C ASP A 100 0.45 6.82 -15.58
N VAL A 101 1.18 7.64 -14.83
CA VAL A 101 1.14 9.12 -14.93
C VAL A 101 2.19 9.65 -15.91
N PRO A 102 1.84 10.57 -16.80
CA PRO A 102 0.55 11.23 -17.00
C PRO A 102 -0.46 10.44 -17.84
N SER A 103 -0.02 9.40 -18.52
CA SER A 103 -0.88 8.48 -19.28
C SER A 103 -0.23 7.10 -19.38
N PRO A 104 -1.02 6.02 -19.52
CA PRO A 104 -0.48 4.66 -19.64
C PRO A 104 0.42 4.45 -20.85
N SER A 105 0.20 5.20 -21.93
CA SER A 105 1.02 5.12 -23.16
C SER A 105 2.36 5.87 -23.06
N ASN A 106 2.46 6.85 -22.15
CA ASN A 106 3.68 7.60 -21.91
C ASN A 106 3.83 7.96 -20.42
N PRO A 107 4.18 7.02 -19.55
CA PRO A 107 4.20 7.20 -18.09
C PRO A 107 5.52 7.81 -17.58
N HIS A 108 5.99 8.90 -18.17
CA HIS A 108 7.31 9.50 -17.87
C HIS A 108 7.41 10.16 -16.49
N LEU A 109 6.27 10.36 -15.79
CA LEU A 109 6.22 10.88 -14.43
C LEU A 109 5.93 9.79 -13.37
N ARG A 110 6.01 8.52 -13.78
CA ARG A 110 5.80 7.40 -12.87
C ARG A 110 6.92 7.32 -11.84
N GLU A 111 6.63 6.92 -10.60
CA GLU A 111 5.31 6.69 -10.02
C GLU A 111 4.79 8.01 -9.43
N TYR A 112 3.48 8.15 -9.27
CA TYR A 112 2.89 9.30 -8.59
C TYR A 112 2.36 8.87 -7.23
N LEU A 113 2.85 9.46 -6.15
CA LEU A 113 2.43 9.16 -4.79
C LEU A 113 1.19 9.99 -4.43
N HIS A 114 0.05 9.31 -4.28
CA HIS A 114 -1.21 9.93 -3.91
C HIS A 114 -1.40 10.07 -2.40
N TRP A 115 -0.86 9.14 -1.61
CA TRP A 115 -1.06 9.10 -0.17
C TRP A 115 0.02 8.29 0.53
N LEU A 116 0.44 8.74 1.72
CA LEU A 116 1.42 8.03 2.54
C LEU A 116 1.07 8.20 4.03
N VAL A 117 0.85 7.08 4.71
CA VAL A 117 0.62 7.03 6.16
C VAL A 117 1.58 6.04 6.79
N THR A 118 2.26 6.46 7.83
CA THR A 118 3.26 5.68 8.57
C THR A 118 2.80 5.41 10.00
N ASP A 119 3.53 4.58 10.71
CA ASP A 119 3.33 4.30 12.13
C ASP A 119 1.91 3.86 12.49
N ILE A 120 1.25 3.11 11.59
CA ILE A 120 -0.08 2.56 11.83
C ILE A 120 0.05 1.34 12.73
N PRO A 121 -0.57 1.33 13.92
CA PRO A 121 -0.58 0.14 14.77
C PRO A 121 -1.30 -1.03 14.09
N ALA A 122 -0.74 -2.24 14.16
CA ALA A 122 -1.11 -3.39 13.33
C ALA A 122 -2.57 -3.88 13.41
N THR A 123 -3.32 -3.47 14.40
CA THR A 123 -4.73 -3.88 14.59
C THR A 123 -5.71 -2.74 14.40
N THR A 124 -5.26 -1.66 13.78
CA THR A 124 -6.04 -0.44 13.64
C THR A 124 -6.19 -0.05 12.16
N GLY A 125 -6.65 1.14 11.90
CA GLY A 125 -6.74 1.70 10.56
C GLY A 125 -5.82 2.92 10.40
N THR A 126 -5.82 3.49 9.21
CA THR A 126 -5.01 4.66 8.85
C THR A 126 -5.26 5.90 9.69
N ALA A 127 -6.41 5.97 10.39
CA ALA A 127 -6.73 7.08 11.28
C ALA A 127 -5.80 7.18 12.51
N PHE A 128 -5.11 6.09 12.85
CA PHE A 128 -4.19 6.01 14.00
C PHE A 128 -2.72 6.14 13.57
N GLY A 129 -2.46 6.26 12.28
CA GLY A 129 -1.13 6.48 11.73
C GLY A 129 -0.78 7.96 11.59
N ASN A 130 0.46 8.22 11.19
CA ASN A 130 0.96 9.54 10.86
C ASN A 130 0.88 9.79 9.34
N GLU A 131 -0.01 10.68 8.92
CA GLU A 131 -0.21 11.03 7.50
C GLU A 131 0.90 11.97 7.02
N LEU A 132 1.95 11.42 6.42
CA LEU A 132 3.10 12.19 5.93
C LEU A 132 2.82 12.88 4.60
N VAL A 133 2.07 12.24 3.72
CA VAL A 133 1.64 12.82 2.44
C VAL A 133 0.12 12.74 2.40
N HIS A 134 -0.52 13.90 2.43
CA HIS A 134 -1.98 14.00 2.41
C HIS A 134 -2.57 13.36 1.15
N TYR A 135 -3.73 12.75 1.33
CA TYR A 135 -4.46 12.14 0.23
C TYR A 135 -4.74 13.15 -0.89
N GLU A 136 -4.39 12.77 -2.10
CA GLU A 136 -4.75 13.45 -3.34
C GLU A 136 -5.46 12.44 -4.25
N ASN A 137 -6.65 12.80 -4.70
CA ASN A 137 -7.45 11.86 -5.48
C ASN A 137 -6.83 11.57 -6.85
N PRO A 138 -6.83 10.30 -7.29
CA PRO A 138 -6.46 9.96 -8.65
C PRO A 138 -7.37 10.67 -9.66
N CYS A 139 -6.77 11.45 -10.57
CA CYS A 139 -7.49 12.21 -11.58
C CYS A 139 -6.81 12.05 -12.96
N PRO A 140 -6.99 10.91 -13.64
CA PRO A 140 -6.40 10.67 -14.94
C PRO A 140 -6.94 11.65 -16.00
N ASN A 141 -6.01 12.27 -16.73
CA ASN A 141 -6.37 13.15 -17.85
C ASN A 141 -6.78 12.33 -19.08
N SER A 142 -6.18 11.16 -19.28
CA SER A 142 -6.45 10.27 -20.41
C SER A 142 -6.17 8.82 -20.04
N GLY A 143 -6.95 7.90 -20.62
CA GLY A 143 -6.80 6.47 -20.43
C GLY A 143 -7.32 5.97 -19.08
N ILE A 144 -7.01 4.72 -18.79
CA ILE A 144 -7.32 4.04 -17.55
C ILE A 144 -6.02 3.88 -16.77
N HIS A 145 -5.97 4.43 -15.58
CA HIS A 145 -4.79 4.38 -14.72
C HIS A 145 -4.96 3.31 -13.64
N ARG A 146 -3.96 2.48 -13.47
CA ARG A 146 -3.86 1.59 -12.31
C ARG A 146 -3.50 2.43 -11.09
N VAL A 147 -4.22 2.23 -10.02
CA VAL A 147 -3.94 2.86 -8.72
C VAL A 147 -3.82 1.76 -7.70
N ALA A 148 -2.67 1.63 -7.09
CA ALA A 148 -2.39 0.57 -6.15
C ALA A 148 -2.17 1.12 -4.74
N LEU A 149 -2.73 0.42 -3.76
CA LEU A 149 -2.52 0.64 -2.35
C LEU A 149 -1.73 -0.54 -1.81
N MET A 150 -0.62 -0.24 -1.19
CA MET A 150 0.33 -1.22 -0.68
C MET A 150 0.53 -1.01 0.82
N LEU A 151 0.57 -2.10 1.54
CA LEU A 151 0.86 -2.17 2.96
C LEU A 151 2.21 -2.83 3.16
N SER A 152 3.13 -2.15 3.83
CA SER A 152 4.43 -2.71 4.24
C SER A 152 4.59 -2.64 5.74
N ARG A 153 5.47 -3.50 6.27
CA ARG A 153 5.79 -3.52 7.69
C ARG A 153 6.96 -2.60 8.00
N GLN A 154 6.83 -1.81 9.06
CA GLN A 154 7.95 -1.15 9.70
C GLN A 154 8.51 -2.06 10.79
N LEU A 155 9.83 -2.21 10.84
CA LEU A 155 10.50 -3.04 11.87
C LEU A 155 10.28 -2.50 13.29
N ARG A 156 10.12 -1.18 13.40
CA ARG A 156 9.84 -0.42 14.62
C ARG A 156 9.26 0.93 14.24
N ARG A 157 8.69 1.65 15.20
CA ARG A 157 8.39 3.07 15.02
C ARG A 157 9.68 3.81 14.67
N GLN A 158 9.68 4.52 13.56
CA GLN A 158 10.86 5.20 13.05
C GLN A 158 10.46 6.52 12.39
N THR A 159 11.40 7.47 12.37
CA THR A 159 11.19 8.71 11.63
C THR A 159 11.29 8.40 10.14
N VAL A 160 10.19 8.56 9.43
CA VAL A 160 10.11 8.49 7.97
C VAL A 160 9.91 9.91 7.45
N TYR A 161 10.69 10.30 6.47
CA TYR A 161 10.57 11.62 5.87
C TYR A 161 9.67 11.56 4.65
N ALA A 162 8.81 12.58 4.53
CA ALA A 162 8.00 12.74 3.34
C ALA A 162 8.90 12.95 2.11
N PRO A 163 8.59 12.35 0.95
CA PRO A 163 9.29 12.63 -0.27
C PRO A 163 9.08 14.09 -0.69
N GLU A 164 10.10 14.71 -1.27
CA GLU A 164 10.04 16.10 -1.74
C GLU A 164 9.01 16.30 -2.85
N TRP A 165 8.89 15.29 -3.71
CA TRP A 165 7.99 15.31 -4.86
C TRP A 165 7.10 14.08 -4.90
N ARG A 166 5.83 14.25 -5.29
CA ARG A 166 4.89 13.16 -5.52
C ARG A 166 5.15 12.43 -6.85
N GLN A 167 5.62 13.18 -7.85
CA GLN A 167 5.98 12.67 -9.16
C GLN A 167 7.35 12.00 -9.14
N ARG A 168 7.55 10.99 -9.99
CA ARG A 168 8.78 10.23 -10.09
C ARG A 168 9.18 9.57 -8.76
N PHE A 169 8.17 9.28 -7.95
CA PHE A 169 8.36 8.52 -6.73
C PHE A 169 8.87 7.12 -7.07
N ASN A 170 9.80 6.62 -6.30
CA ASN A 170 10.32 5.27 -6.46
C ASN A 170 10.00 4.46 -5.21
N THR A 171 8.96 3.63 -5.30
CA THR A 171 8.47 2.81 -4.20
C THR A 171 9.53 1.85 -3.67
N ARG A 172 10.35 1.23 -4.54
CA ARG A 172 11.44 0.33 -4.14
C ARG A 172 12.51 1.06 -3.36
N ALA A 173 13.03 2.14 -3.91
CA ALA A 173 14.06 2.94 -3.25
C ALA A 173 13.55 3.51 -1.91
N PHE A 174 12.29 3.94 -1.85
CA PHE A 174 11.68 4.41 -0.62
C PHE A 174 11.59 3.29 0.43
N ALA A 175 11.19 2.08 0.02
CA ALA A 175 11.12 0.92 0.90
C ALA A 175 12.51 0.52 1.43
N GLU A 176 13.52 0.50 0.57
CA GLU A 176 14.92 0.21 0.93
C GLU A 176 15.47 1.25 1.91
N ASN A 177 15.34 2.53 1.60
CA ASN A 177 15.84 3.63 2.43
C ASN A 177 15.20 3.67 3.83
N ASN A 178 13.96 3.16 3.95
CA ASN A 178 13.23 3.10 5.21
C ASN A 178 13.18 1.68 5.81
N ASN A 179 13.93 0.72 5.30
CA ASN A 179 14.00 -0.66 5.79
C ASN A 179 12.60 -1.32 5.95
N LEU A 180 11.70 -1.07 5.00
CA LEU A 180 10.32 -1.57 5.07
C LEU A 180 10.17 -3.03 4.65
N GLY A 181 11.15 -3.58 3.97
CA GLY A 181 11.07 -4.93 3.40
C GLY A 181 10.02 -5.04 2.29
N LEU A 182 9.64 -6.28 1.97
CA LEU A 182 8.61 -6.55 0.98
C LEU A 182 7.21 -6.20 1.52
N PRO A 183 6.25 -5.90 0.62
CA PRO A 183 4.86 -5.70 1.01
C PRO A 183 4.28 -6.90 1.74
N VAL A 184 3.36 -6.65 2.64
CA VAL A 184 2.59 -7.67 3.37
C VAL A 184 1.15 -7.81 2.86
N ALA A 185 0.65 -6.79 2.17
CA ALA A 185 -0.61 -6.80 1.44
C ALA A 185 -0.62 -5.73 0.36
N ALA A 186 -1.40 -5.94 -0.69
CA ALA A 186 -1.67 -4.93 -1.71
C ALA A 186 -3.01 -5.18 -2.37
N VAL A 187 -3.63 -4.11 -2.85
CA VAL A 187 -4.83 -4.11 -3.68
C VAL A 187 -4.69 -3.02 -4.73
N PHE A 188 -5.30 -3.19 -5.90
CA PHE A 188 -5.33 -2.17 -6.93
C PHE A 188 -6.72 -2.02 -7.55
N PHE A 189 -6.97 -0.85 -8.09
CA PHE A 189 -8.16 -0.56 -8.89
C PHE A 189 -7.75 0.23 -10.13
N ASN A 190 -8.63 0.23 -11.11
CA ASN A 190 -8.49 1.04 -12.31
C ASN A 190 -9.24 2.35 -12.09
N CYS A 191 -8.59 3.47 -12.32
CA CYS A 191 -9.23 4.79 -12.26
C CYS A 191 -9.34 5.38 -13.65
N GLN A 192 -10.51 5.88 -13.99
CA GLN A 192 -10.75 6.57 -15.26
C GLN A 192 -11.60 7.82 -15.05
N ARG A 193 -11.47 8.75 -15.98
CA ARG A 193 -12.23 10.02 -15.96
C ARG A 193 -13.72 9.78 -16.05
N ASP A 194 -14.49 10.64 -15.40
CA ASP A 194 -15.96 10.63 -15.53
C ASP A 194 -16.40 10.96 -16.96
N ASN A 195 -17.38 10.24 -17.48
CA ASN A 195 -17.99 10.54 -18.76
C ASN A 195 -18.82 11.83 -18.61
N GLY A 196 -18.48 12.87 -19.33
CA GLY A 196 -19.26 14.12 -19.34
C GLY A 196 -18.52 15.40 -18.92
N CYS A 197 -17.27 15.31 -18.44
CA CYS A 197 -16.43 16.49 -18.19
C CYS A 197 -15.67 16.96 -19.46
N GLY A 198 -16.20 16.70 -20.63
CA GLY A 198 -15.77 17.29 -21.88
C GLY A 198 -16.30 18.71 -21.97
N GLY A 199 -15.58 19.69 -21.41
CA GLY A 199 -15.89 21.10 -21.66
C GLY A 199 -15.95 21.32 -23.16
N ARG A 200 -17.08 21.85 -23.64
CA ARG A 200 -17.17 22.44 -24.99
C ARG A 200 -15.99 23.38 -25.15
N ARG A 201 -15.11 23.06 -26.07
CA ARG A 201 -14.17 24.05 -26.61
C ARG A 201 -15.05 25.03 -27.39
N THR A 202 -15.27 26.22 -26.87
CA THR A 202 -15.68 27.38 -27.65
C THR A 202 -14.46 27.96 -28.34
#